data_ba72c692e6ee4919d1b1224f3c8a6827
#
_entry.id   ba72c692e6ee4919d1b1224f3c8a6827
#
_cell.length_a   1.000
_cell.length_b   1.000
_cell.length_c   1.000
_cell.angle_alpha   90.00
_cell.angle_beta   90.00
_cell.angle_gamma   90.00
#
_symmetry.space_group_name_H-M   'P 1'
#
loop_
_entity.id
_entity.type
_entity.pdbx_description
1 polymer ?
#
loop_
_entity_poly.entity_id
_entity_poly.type
_entity_poly.pdbx_seq_one_letter_code
_entity_poly.pdbx_strand_id
1 'polypeptide(L)'
;SQNIGMSMADGFPQLVLEPKENETGCPLYDKENKNCQIYNDMPLNCQAYPLGYNGEKYFVMDKACKGLGEGEMTAQQLKVQRNAAKEDYEARVESNTLVPLLYSIIMGNLVDQSRKAMENMTDEQKDQLQDMLKEEED
;
A
#
# COMPACT_ATOMS: atom_id res chain seq x y z
N SER A 1 1.33 -10.78 11.47
CA SER A 1 0.96 -9.36 11.45
C SER A 1 -0.43 -9.22 10.86
N GLN A 2 -1.41 -9.06 11.74
CA GLN A 2 -2.84 -9.05 11.40
C GLN A 2 -3.34 -7.68 10.90
N ASN A 3 -2.46 -6.69 10.73
CA ASN A 3 -2.84 -5.31 10.40
C ASN A 3 -2.26 -4.83 9.07
N ILE A 4 -1.90 -5.75 8.18
CA ILE A 4 -1.46 -5.44 6.83
C ILE A 4 -2.50 -6.00 5.88
N GLY A 5 -3.15 -5.14 5.15
CA GLY A 5 -4.10 -5.47 4.11
C GLY A 5 -3.60 -5.06 2.74
N MET A 6 -4.42 -5.31 1.74
CA MET A 6 -4.19 -4.88 0.37
C MET A 6 -5.30 -3.94 -0.06
N SER A 7 -4.95 -2.80 -0.60
CA SER A 7 -5.89 -1.83 -1.17
C SER A 7 -5.54 -1.58 -2.63
N MET A 8 -6.54 -1.21 -3.42
CA MET A 8 -6.32 -0.78 -4.80
C MET A 8 -6.18 0.74 -4.83
N ALA A 9 -5.06 1.24 -5.31
CA ALA A 9 -4.84 2.66 -5.53
C ALA A 9 -4.37 2.87 -6.98
N ASP A 10 -5.01 3.78 -7.68
CA ASP A 10 -4.73 4.08 -9.10
C ASP A 10 -4.75 2.84 -10.02
N GLY A 11 -5.57 1.83 -9.68
CA GLY A 11 -5.67 0.57 -10.43
C GLY A 11 -4.61 -0.47 -10.07
N PHE A 12 -3.76 -0.23 -9.08
CA PHE A 12 -2.71 -1.15 -8.66
C PHE A 12 -2.88 -1.60 -7.20
N PRO A 13 -2.54 -2.87 -6.90
CA PRO A 13 -2.55 -3.36 -5.53
C PRO A 13 -1.42 -2.72 -4.72
N GLN A 14 -1.76 -2.19 -3.55
CA GLN A 14 -0.81 -1.62 -2.60
C GLN A 14 -0.99 -2.26 -1.23
N LEU A 15 0.12 -2.50 -0.54
CA LEU A 15 0.07 -2.91 0.87
C LEU A 15 -0.27 -1.70 1.73
N VAL A 16 -1.26 -1.87 2.59
CA VAL A 16 -1.73 -0.82 3.49
C VAL A 16 -1.78 -1.32 4.93
N LEU A 17 -1.61 -0.41 5.87
CA LEU A 17 -1.89 -0.70 7.28
C LEU A 17 -3.39 -0.54 7.50
N GLU A 18 -4.06 -1.63 7.86
CA GLU A 18 -5.48 -1.62 8.19
C GLU A 18 -5.70 -1.25 9.66
N PRO A 19 -6.70 -0.43 9.98
CA PRO A 19 -7.10 -0.18 11.36
C PRO A 19 -7.50 -1.50 12.05
N LYS A 20 -7.38 -1.55 13.37
CA LYS A 20 -7.96 -2.65 14.16
C LYS A 20 -9.48 -2.60 14.04
N GLU A 21 -10.13 -3.75 14.16
CA GLU A 21 -11.60 -3.85 14.13
C GLU A 21 -12.23 -2.81 15.08
N ASN A 22 -13.19 -2.06 14.55
CA ASN A 22 -13.91 -0.98 15.26
C ASN A 22 -13.03 0.20 15.72
N GLU A 23 -11.81 0.34 15.19
CA GLU A 23 -10.94 1.47 15.49
C GLU A 23 -10.65 2.30 14.24
N THR A 24 -10.53 3.61 14.44
CA THR A 24 -10.06 4.54 13.40
C THR A 24 -8.64 4.97 13.69
N GLY A 25 -7.82 5.10 12.64
CA GLY A 25 -6.44 5.58 12.73
C GLY A 25 -5.40 4.48 12.59
N CYS A 26 -4.15 4.83 12.87
CA CYS A 26 -3.02 3.93 12.69
C CYS A 26 -3.06 2.77 13.70
N PRO A 27 -2.96 1.49 13.26
CA PRO A 27 -2.98 0.33 14.15
C PRO A 27 -1.76 0.25 15.07
N LEU A 28 -0.68 0.96 14.75
CA LEU A 28 0.57 1.01 15.52
C LEU A 28 0.63 2.19 16.50
N TYR A 29 -0.46 2.98 16.59
CA TYR A 29 -0.56 4.07 17.54
C TYR A 29 -1.09 3.56 18.88
N ASP A 30 -0.31 3.79 19.94
CA ASP A 30 -0.71 3.51 21.31
C ASP A 30 -1.54 4.69 21.86
N LYS A 31 -2.84 4.45 22.04
CA LYS A 31 -3.78 5.48 22.51
C LYS A 31 -3.60 5.81 23.99
N GLU A 32 -3.13 4.85 24.79
CA GLU A 32 -2.94 5.02 26.24
C GLU A 32 -1.72 5.89 26.52
N ASN A 33 -0.60 5.55 25.88
CA ASN A 33 0.67 6.28 26.03
C ASN A 33 0.83 7.44 25.06
N LYS A 34 -0.13 7.61 24.13
CA LYS A 34 -0.14 8.67 23.08
C LYS A 34 1.14 8.71 22.26
N ASN A 35 1.67 7.55 21.90
CA ASN A 35 2.88 7.44 21.13
C ASN A 35 2.77 6.41 20.00
N CYS A 36 3.76 6.41 19.11
CA CYS A 36 3.90 5.41 18.05
C CYS A 36 4.75 4.24 18.57
N GLN A 37 4.26 3.00 18.47
CA GLN A 37 4.98 1.80 18.92
C GLN A 37 6.28 1.55 18.14
N ILE A 38 6.37 2.06 16.93
CA ILE A 38 7.54 1.94 16.04
C ILE A 38 8.19 3.30 15.76
N TYR A 39 8.19 4.20 16.74
CA TYR A 39 8.68 5.57 16.54
C TYR A 39 10.10 5.64 15.96
N ASN A 40 10.99 4.76 16.36
CA ASN A 40 12.39 4.72 15.88
C ASN A 40 12.53 4.09 14.48
N ASP A 41 11.53 3.30 14.06
CA ASP A 41 11.50 2.57 12.79
C ASP A 41 10.30 3.00 11.94
N MET A 42 9.88 4.25 12.06
CA MET A 42 8.73 4.77 11.31
C MET A 42 8.93 4.68 9.80
N PRO A 43 7.89 4.29 9.05
CA PRO A 43 7.88 4.41 7.59
C PRO A 43 8.18 5.83 7.12
N LEU A 44 8.75 5.97 5.92
CA LEU A 44 9.15 7.27 5.35
C LEU A 44 8.01 8.29 5.32
N ASN A 45 6.79 7.86 4.95
CA ASN A 45 5.61 8.73 4.97
C ASN A 45 5.27 9.26 6.37
N CYS A 46 5.47 8.46 7.43
CA CYS A 46 5.28 8.91 8.81
C CYS A 46 6.37 9.88 9.25
N GLN A 47 7.63 9.63 8.85
CA GLN A 47 8.75 10.53 9.13
C GLN A 47 8.61 11.88 8.42
N ALA A 48 8.04 11.87 7.22
CA ALA A 48 7.81 13.07 6.42
C ALA A 48 6.63 13.91 6.92
N TYR A 49 5.62 13.27 7.54
CA TYR A 49 4.37 13.93 7.93
C TYR A 49 4.60 15.19 8.78
N PRO A 50 3.89 16.30 8.53
CA PRO A 50 2.83 16.49 7.53
C PRO A 50 3.31 16.95 6.15
N LEU A 51 4.60 16.84 5.85
CA LEU A 51 5.22 17.26 4.61
C LEU A 51 5.14 16.18 3.54
N GLY A 52 4.81 16.56 2.31
CA GLY A 52 4.87 15.72 1.13
C GLY A 52 5.79 16.32 0.06
N TYR A 53 6.14 15.49 -0.92
CA TYR A 53 6.90 15.89 -2.12
C TYR A 53 6.25 15.30 -3.36
N ASN A 54 6.17 16.05 -4.46
CA ASN A 54 5.49 15.62 -5.68
C ASN A 54 6.43 15.48 -6.89
N GLY A 55 7.74 15.44 -6.67
CA GLY A 55 8.76 15.40 -7.72
C GLY A 55 9.33 16.76 -8.07
N GLU A 56 8.61 17.85 -7.80
CA GLU A 56 9.05 19.22 -8.09
C GLU A 56 9.18 20.07 -6.84
N LYS A 57 8.18 20.00 -5.95
CA LYS A 57 8.10 20.87 -4.78
C LYS A 57 7.56 20.13 -3.56
N TYR A 58 7.91 20.65 -2.39
CA TYR A 58 7.31 20.23 -1.12
C TYR A 58 5.96 20.91 -0.90
N PHE A 59 5.05 20.21 -0.27
CA PHE A 59 3.74 20.74 0.11
C PHE A 59 3.30 20.13 1.45
N VAL A 60 2.33 20.77 2.09
CA VAL A 60 1.72 20.27 3.31
C VAL A 60 0.55 19.37 2.95
N MET A 61 0.64 18.07 3.31
CA MET A 61 -0.41 17.07 3.05
C MET A 61 -1.64 17.27 3.93
N ASP A 62 -1.42 17.61 5.20
CA ASP A 62 -2.48 17.84 6.17
C ASP A 62 -2.40 19.22 6.78
N LYS A 63 -3.28 20.10 6.32
CA LYS A 63 -3.39 21.46 6.82
C LYS A 63 -4.09 21.56 8.18
N ALA A 64 -4.76 20.48 8.61
CA ALA A 64 -5.42 20.40 9.92
C ALA A 64 -4.49 19.86 11.02
N CYS A 65 -3.24 19.52 10.68
CA CYS A 65 -2.25 19.10 11.65
C CYS A 65 -2.06 20.15 12.73
N LYS A 66 -2.35 19.81 13.99
CA LYS A 66 -2.28 20.74 15.14
C LYS A 66 -0.86 21.23 15.43
N GLY A 67 0.16 20.49 15.02
CA GLY A 67 1.56 20.89 15.17
C GLY A 67 2.08 21.80 14.04
N LEU A 68 1.25 22.09 13.04
CA LEU A 68 1.66 22.91 11.92
C LEU A 68 1.80 24.38 12.33
N GLY A 69 3.02 24.92 12.25
CA GLY A 69 3.33 26.28 12.69
C GLY A 69 3.52 26.44 14.21
N GLU A 70 3.43 25.35 14.97
CA GLU A 70 3.68 25.34 16.41
C GLU A 70 5.09 24.81 16.71
N GLY A 71 5.70 25.37 17.74
CA GLY A 71 7.04 24.97 18.19
C GLY A 71 8.18 25.49 17.32
N GLU A 72 9.41 25.09 17.69
CA GLU A 72 10.62 25.45 16.98
C GLU A 72 11.20 24.23 16.25
N MET A 73 11.34 24.35 14.93
CA MET A 73 11.99 23.35 14.11
C MET A 73 13.39 23.80 13.72
N THR A 74 14.40 23.01 14.03
CA THR A 74 15.76 23.29 13.58
C THR A 74 15.92 23.03 12.08
N ALA A 75 16.88 23.71 11.44
CA ALA A 75 17.20 23.47 10.04
C ALA A 75 17.58 22.01 9.75
N GLN A 76 18.19 21.32 10.72
CA GLN A 76 18.53 19.91 10.60
C GLN A 76 17.29 19.01 10.61
N GLN A 77 16.33 19.26 11.51
CA GLN A 77 15.07 18.52 11.56
C GLN A 77 14.26 18.70 10.28
N LEU A 78 14.20 19.93 9.76
CA LEU A 78 13.53 20.20 8.49
C LEU A 78 14.21 19.47 7.32
N LYS A 79 15.54 19.40 7.32
CA LYS A 79 16.29 18.66 6.30
C LYS A 79 15.98 17.17 6.35
N VAL A 80 15.94 16.56 7.53
CA VAL A 80 15.59 15.14 7.71
C VAL A 80 14.16 14.88 7.19
N GLN A 81 13.21 15.73 7.57
CA GLN A 81 11.82 15.59 7.14
C GLN A 81 11.66 15.74 5.61
N ARG A 82 12.36 16.70 5.01
CA ARG A 82 12.38 16.86 3.54
C ARG A 82 12.98 15.67 2.82
N ASN A 83 14.08 15.12 3.35
CA ASN A 83 14.68 13.93 2.78
C ASN A 83 13.71 12.73 2.84
N ALA A 84 13.07 12.50 3.99
CA ALA A 84 12.08 11.44 4.12
C ALA A 84 10.91 11.61 3.13
N ALA A 85 10.40 12.82 2.91
CA ALA A 85 9.35 13.10 1.93
C ALA A 85 9.80 12.82 0.49
N LYS A 86 11.04 13.14 0.17
CA LYS A 86 11.61 12.87 -1.16
C LYS A 86 11.83 11.38 -1.38
N GLU A 87 12.42 10.69 -0.42
CA GLU A 87 12.66 9.24 -0.49
C GLU A 87 11.32 8.46 -0.55
N ASP A 88 10.29 8.88 0.18
CA ASP A 88 8.94 8.30 0.10
C ASP A 88 8.34 8.45 -1.31
N TYR A 89 8.48 9.61 -1.92
CA TYR A 89 8.05 9.84 -3.30
C TYR A 89 8.80 8.96 -4.30
N GLU A 90 10.12 8.91 -4.21
CA GLU A 90 10.98 8.10 -5.09
C GLU A 90 10.64 6.61 -4.97
N ALA A 91 10.48 6.09 -3.75
CA ALA A 91 10.08 4.71 -3.49
C ALA A 91 8.68 4.37 -4.05
N ARG A 92 7.73 5.32 -3.96
CA ARG A 92 6.39 5.14 -4.56
C ARG A 92 6.43 5.12 -6.09
N VAL A 93 7.19 6.02 -6.70
CA VAL A 93 7.37 6.04 -8.16
C VAL A 93 8.00 4.74 -8.64
N GLU A 94 9.04 4.27 -7.96
CA GLU A 94 9.70 2.99 -8.28
C GLU A 94 8.74 1.80 -8.13
N SER A 95 8.01 1.72 -7.02
CA SER A 95 7.00 0.69 -6.80
C SER A 95 5.90 0.71 -7.84
N ASN A 96 5.38 1.88 -8.19
CA ASN A 96 4.35 2.04 -9.21
C ASN A 96 4.84 1.63 -10.62
N THR A 97 6.15 1.64 -10.85
CA THR A 97 6.74 1.18 -12.12
C THR A 97 6.93 -0.33 -12.13
N LEU A 98 7.39 -0.92 -11.02
CA LEU A 98 7.71 -2.34 -10.93
C LEU A 98 6.49 -3.23 -10.71
N VAL A 99 5.52 -2.80 -9.90
CA VAL A 99 4.34 -3.62 -9.56
C VAL A 99 3.52 -4.03 -10.78
N PRO A 100 3.20 -3.14 -11.74
CA PRO A 100 2.48 -3.53 -12.96
C PRO A 100 3.23 -4.57 -13.80
N LEU A 101 4.55 -4.44 -13.88
CA LEU A 101 5.38 -5.38 -14.62
C LEU A 101 5.35 -6.77 -13.97
N LEU A 102 5.54 -6.85 -12.66
CA LEU A 102 5.46 -8.10 -11.91
C LEU A 102 4.07 -8.72 -12.00
N TYR A 103 3.02 -7.91 -11.89
CA TYR A 103 1.65 -8.37 -12.05
C TYR A 103 1.39 -8.97 -13.43
N SER A 104 1.87 -8.33 -14.50
CA SER A 104 1.76 -8.85 -15.87
C SER A 104 2.46 -10.20 -16.04
N ILE A 105 3.63 -10.38 -15.45
CA ILE A 105 4.38 -11.64 -15.48
C ILE A 105 3.63 -12.74 -14.73
N ILE A 106 3.13 -12.44 -13.53
CA ILE A 106 2.37 -13.40 -12.71
C ILE A 106 1.09 -13.82 -13.42
N MET A 107 0.33 -12.85 -13.94
CA MET A 107 -0.93 -13.14 -14.65
C MET A 107 -0.67 -13.92 -15.95
N GLY A 108 0.37 -13.60 -16.70
CA GLY A 108 0.77 -14.37 -17.87
C GLY A 108 1.07 -15.83 -17.53
N ASN A 109 1.81 -16.08 -16.46
CA ASN A 109 2.11 -17.42 -15.98
C ASN A 109 0.85 -18.19 -15.52
N LEU A 110 -0.07 -17.52 -14.82
CA LEU A 110 -1.33 -18.11 -14.38
C LEU A 110 -2.23 -18.50 -15.56
N VAL A 111 -2.34 -17.65 -16.57
CA VAL A 111 -3.09 -17.93 -17.80
C VAL A 111 -2.48 -19.14 -18.53
N ASP A 112 -1.17 -19.20 -18.68
CA ASP A 112 -0.50 -20.33 -19.31
C ASP A 112 -0.68 -21.65 -18.52
N GLN A 113 -0.62 -21.60 -17.19
CA GLN A 113 -0.88 -22.76 -16.34
C GLN A 113 -2.33 -23.22 -16.45
N SER A 114 -3.28 -22.28 -16.43
CA SER A 114 -4.71 -22.57 -16.59
C SER A 114 -4.99 -23.22 -17.95
N ARG A 115 -4.42 -22.68 -19.03
CA ARG A 115 -4.55 -23.26 -20.36
C ARG A 115 -4.02 -24.70 -20.41
N LYS A 116 -2.81 -24.95 -19.91
CA LYS A 116 -2.22 -26.28 -19.84
C LYS A 116 -3.06 -27.25 -19.00
N ALA A 117 -3.62 -26.76 -17.89
CA ALA A 117 -4.52 -27.56 -17.06
C ALA A 117 -5.78 -27.96 -17.84
N MET A 118 -6.40 -27.00 -18.55
CA MET A 118 -7.58 -27.27 -19.38
C MET A 118 -7.29 -28.22 -20.55
N GLU A 119 -6.13 -28.13 -21.19
CA GLU A 119 -5.71 -29.04 -22.25
C GLU A 119 -5.56 -30.48 -21.75
N ASN A 120 -5.16 -30.68 -20.49
CA ASN A 120 -4.97 -31.97 -19.85
C ASN A 120 -6.24 -32.53 -19.17
N MET A 121 -7.33 -31.77 -19.12
CA MET A 121 -8.60 -32.21 -18.55
C MET A 121 -9.30 -33.22 -19.45
N THR A 122 -9.92 -34.24 -18.84
CA THR A 122 -10.85 -35.14 -19.53
C THR A 122 -12.14 -34.42 -19.89
N ASP A 123 -12.88 -34.96 -20.84
CA ASP A 123 -14.16 -34.36 -21.26
C ASP A 123 -15.18 -34.28 -20.09
N GLU A 124 -15.22 -35.33 -19.23
CA GLU A 124 -16.01 -35.32 -18.00
C GLU A 124 -15.67 -34.20 -17.04
N GLN A 125 -14.39 -33.88 -16.88
CA GLN A 125 -13.92 -32.79 -16.02
C GLN A 125 -14.26 -31.42 -16.60
N LYS A 126 -14.23 -31.27 -17.92
CA LYS A 126 -14.64 -30.03 -18.60
C LYS A 126 -16.14 -29.75 -18.43
N ASP A 127 -16.97 -30.78 -18.54
CA ASP A 127 -18.41 -30.66 -18.35
C ASP A 127 -18.73 -30.26 -16.90
N GLN A 128 -18.10 -30.89 -15.91
CA GLN A 128 -18.27 -30.51 -14.50
C GLN A 128 -17.86 -29.06 -14.23
N LEU A 129 -16.75 -28.59 -14.81
CA LEU A 129 -16.32 -27.22 -14.66
C LEU A 129 -17.31 -26.22 -15.28
N GLN A 130 -17.88 -26.57 -16.45
CA GLN A 130 -18.90 -25.74 -17.11
C GLN A 130 -20.19 -25.62 -16.28
N ASP A 131 -20.59 -26.70 -15.65
CA ASP A 131 -21.78 -26.70 -14.80
C ASP A 131 -21.57 -25.86 -13.53
N MET A 132 -20.41 -25.95 -12.90
CA MET A 132 -20.06 -25.09 -11.74
C MET A 132 -20.05 -23.60 -12.09
N LEU A 133 -19.54 -23.23 -13.27
CA LEU A 133 -19.50 -21.83 -13.70
C LEU A 133 -20.89 -21.24 -13.99
N LYS A 134 -21.85 -22.09 -14.39
CA LYS A 134 -23.23 -21.65 -14.60
C LYS A 134 -24.01 -21.42 -13.31
N GLU A 135 -23.66 -22.16 -12.24
CA GLU A 135 -24.29 -22.00 -10.93
C GLU A 135 -23.84 -20.72 -10.20
N GLU A 136 -22.71 -20.11 -10.58
CA GLU A 136 -22.23 -18.84 -10.00
C GLU A 136 -22.80 -17.58 -10.71
N GLU A 137 -23.45 -17.73 -11.86
CA GLU A 137 -24.06 -16.60 -12.61
C GLU A 137 -25.57 -16.38 -12.29
N ASP A 138 -26.19 -17.23 -11.48
CA ASP A 138 -27.56 -17.11 -10.99
C ASP A 138 -27.57 -16.59 -9.52
#